data_1002740f34b4c411d9fac9d61aa603f0
#
_entry.id   1002740f34b4c411d9fac9d61aa603f0
#
_cell.length_a   1.000
_cell.length_b   1.000
_cell.length_c   1.000
_cell.angle_alpha   90.00
_cell.angle_beta   90.00
_cell.angle_gamma   90.00
#
_symmetry.space_group_name_H-M   'P 1'
#
loop_
_entity.id
_entity.type
_entity.pdbx_description
1 polymer ?
#
loop_
_entity_poly.entity_id
_entity_poly.type
_entity_poly.pdbx_seq_one_letter_code
_entity_poly.pdbx_strand_id
1 'polypeptide(L)'
;MSRNKVIRMPVSRQIPVIMSEMQAAADVLQDIGWGVSVFGSARIKPESPWYALAEAVGQRLANAGLPVIAGGGPGIMEAANKGAFNAGGQSIGLNIKLPHETKNNMFQTHSLEFEYFYSRKATFLCTVRPTLPFRAVSAHWTNCSRS
;
A
#
# COMPACT_ATOMS: atom_id res chain seq x y z
N MET A 1 34.50 9.14 -15.18
CA MET A 1 33.29 9.12 -14.36
C MET A 1 32.09 9.03 -15.28
N SER A 2 31.53 7.84 -15.45
CA SER A 2 30.33 7.63 -16.26
C SER A 2 29.12 8.12 -15.47
N ARG A 3 28.52 9.23 -15.89
CA ARG A 3 27.21 9.66 -15.40
C ARG A 3 26.21 8.63 -15.90
N ASN A 4 25.67 7.82 -15.01
CA ASN A 4 24.52 6.98 -15.31
C ASN A 4 23.38 7.88 -15.80
N LYS A 5 23.26 7.95 -17.11
CA LYS A 5 22.17 8.63 -17.78
C LYS A 5 20.91 7.80 -17.54
N VAL A 6 20.13 8.14 -16.54
CA VAL A 6 18.80 7.53 -16.35
C VAL A 6 17.99 7.85 -17.60
N ILE A 7 17.87 6.89 -18.47
CA ILE A 7 17.01 7.00 -19.66
C ILE A 7 15.57 6.99 -19.17
N ARG A 8 15.01 8.17 -18.97
CA ARG A 8 13.58 8.29 -18.69
C ARG A 8 12.82 7.96 -19.96
N MET A 9 11.99 6.92 -19.90
CA MET A 9 11.08 6.64 -20.99
C MET A 9 10.18 7.88 -21.26
N PRO A 10 9.94 8.21 -22.53
CA PRO A 10 8.99 9.28 -22.86
C PRO A 10 7.63 9.04 -22.22
N VAL A 11 6.97 10.08 -21.76
CA VAL A 11 5.66 10.03 -21.11
C VAL A 11 4.64 9.27 -21.97
N SER A 12 4.69 9.43 -23.28
CA SER A 12 3.82 8.74 -24.24
C SER A 12 3.92 7.21 -24.18
N ARG A 13 5.07 6.66 -23.78
CA ARG A 13 5.24 5.22 -23.59
C ARG A 13 4.83 4.74 -22.19
N GLN A 14 4.79 5.65 -21.24
CA GLN A 14 4.38 5.34 -19.86
C GLN A 14 2.85 5.24 -19.73
N ILE A 15 2.11 6.06 -20.46
CA ILE A 15 0.64 6.15 -20.37
C ILE A 15 -0.04 4.78 -20.59
N PRO A 16 0.25 4.01 -21.65
CA PRO A 16 -0.39 2.70 -21.83
C PRO A 16 -0.14 1.74 -20.67
N VAL A 17 1.07 1.75 -20.10
CA VAL A 17 1.43 0.89 -18.97
C VAL A 17 0.66 1.32 -17.71
N ILE A 18 0.61 2.62 -17.44
CA ILE A 18 -0.15 3.18 -16.31
C ILE A 18 -1.64 2.82 -16.42
N MET A 19 -2.22 2.95 -17.62
CA MET A 19 -3.61 2.58 -17.86
C MET A 19 -3.85 1.08 -17.66
N SER A 20 -2.95 0.24 -18.14
CA SER A 20 -3.01 -1.21 -17.96
C SER A 20 -2.96 -1.60 -16.48
N GLU A 21 -2.05 -1.00 -15.72
CA GLU A 21 -1.94 -1.23 -14.28
C GLU A 21 -3.21 -0.80 -13.51
N MET A 22 -3.75 0.35 -13.85
CA MET A 22 -4.98 0.86 -13.24
C MET A 22 -6.19 -0.01 -13.59
N GLN A 23 -6.27 -0.50 -14.83
CA GLN A 23 -7.35 -1.41 -15.24
C GLN A 23 -7.26 -2.74 -14.50
N ALA A 24 -6.07 -3.33 -14.41
CA ALA A 24 -5.85 -4.57 -13.66
C ALA A 24 -6.20 -4.41 -12.18
N ALA A 25 -5.85 -3.26 -11.59
CA ALA A 25 -6.22 -2.95 -10.23
C ALA A 25 -7.74 -2.78 -10.06
N ALA A 26 -8.40 -2.09 -10.99
CA ALA A 26 -9.84 -1.91 -10.98
C ALA A 26 -10.60 -3.24 -11.07
N ASP A 27 -10.14 -4.16 -11.93
CA ASP A 27 -10.74 -5.48 -12.11
C ASP A 27 -10.70 -6.32 -10.83
N VAL A 28 -9.61 -6.21 -10.05
CA VAL A 28 -9.49 -6.92 -8.77
C VAL A 28 -10.29 -6.23 -7.67
N LEU A 29 -10.23 -4.90 -7.60
CA LEU A 29 -10.76 -4.13 -6.48
C LEU A 29 -12.26 -3.88 -6.58
N GLN A 30 -12.86 -3.96 -7.77
CA GLN A 30 -14.31 -3.78 -7.93
C GLN A 30 -15.13 -4.81 -7.15
N ASP A 31 -14.63 -6.04 -7.02
CA ASP A 31 -15.30 -7.12 -6.29
C ASP A 31 -15.08 -7.02 -4.76
N ILE A 32 -14.04 -6.30 -4.36
CA ILE A 32 -13.67 -6.13 -2.95
C ILE A 32 -14.49 -5.01 -2.29
N GLY A 33 -14.88 -4.01 -3.06
CA GLY A 33 -15.59 -2.84 -2.56
C GLY A 33 -14.68 -1.82 -1.85
N TRP A 34 -15.26 -1.03 -0.96
CA TRP A 34 -14.56 0.05 -0.26
C TRP A 34 -13.72 -0.50 0.89
N GLY A 35 -12.45 -0.16 0.90
CA GLY A 35 -11.50 -0.56 1.92
C GLY A 35 -10.94 0.61 2.73
N VAL A 36 -10.15 0.29 3.73
CA VAL A 36 -9.39 1.25 4.53
C VAL A 36 -7.92 1.15 4.17
N SER A 37 -7.34 2.27 3.75
CA SER A 37 -5.91 2.34 3.43
C SER A 37 -5.10 2.66 4.69
N VAL A 38 -4.08 1.85 4.93
CA VAL A 38 -3.14 2.03 6.04
C VAL A 38 -1.77 2.40 5.49
N PHE A 39 -1.29 3.56 5.89
CA PHE A 39 0.02 4.07 5.52
C PHE A 39 0.95 4.08 6.73
N GLY A 40 2.20 3.75 6.53
CA GLY A 40 3.19 3.81 7.58
C GLY A 40 4.60 3.46 7.12
N SER A 41 5.55 3.63 8.02
CA SER A 41 6.97 3.43 7.75
C SER A 41 7.31 1.96 7.51
N ALA A 42 8.11 1.72 6.48
CA ALA A 42 8.71 0.41 6.21
C ALA A 42 9.86 0.03 7.18
N ARG A 43 10.33 1.00 7.98
CA ARG A 43 11.48 0.83 8.87
C ARG A 43 11.12 0.35 10.26
N ILE A 44 9.84 0.30 10.60
CA ILE A 44 9.38 -0.16 11.91
C ILE A 44 9.61 -1.68 12.02
N LYS A 45 10.32 -2.07 13.06
CA LYS A 45 10.63 -3.49 13.32
C LYS A 45 9.45 -4.20 14.00
N PRO A 46 9.34 -5.54 13.83
CA PRO A 46 8.28 -6.32 14.47
C PRO A 46 8.22 -6.22 16.00
N GLU A 47 9.34 -5.91 16.66
CA GLU A 47 9.41 -5.76 18.12
C GLU A 47 8.88 -4.41 18.61
N SER A 48 8.64 -3.47 17.70
CA SER A 48 8.15 -2.13 18.05
C SER A 48 6.69 -2.16 18.52
N PRO A 49 6.31 -1.37 19.53
CA PRO A 49 4.92 -1.22 19.94
C PRO A 49 4.03 -0.66 18.81
N TRP A 50 4.60 0.09 17.89
CA TRP A 50 3.89 0.60 16.72
C TRP A 50 3.51 -0.50 15.73
N TYR A 51 4.34 -1.53 15.62
CA TYR A 51 4.03 -2.70 14.80
C TYR A 51 2.82 -3.45 15.38
N ALA A 52 2.83 -3.72 16.69
CA ALA A 52 1.73 -4.38 17.38
C ALA A 52 0.42 -3.56 17.29
N LEU A 53 0.52 -2.24 17.38
CA LEU A 53 -0.64 -1.35 17.23
C LEU A 53 -1.22 -1.43 15.81
N ALA A 54 -0.38 -1.40 14.81
CA ALA A 54 -0.81 -1.49 13.41
C ALA A 54 -1.43 -2.87 13.10
N GLU A 55 -0.88 -3.93 13.65
CA GLU A 55 -1.45 -5.28 13.55
C GLU A 55 -2.84 -5.35 14.20
N ALA A 56 -3.01 -4.77 15.39
CA ALA A 56 -4.30 -4.70 16.08
C ALA A 56 -5.33 -3.87 15.29
N VAL A 57 -4.91 -2.78 14.67
CA VAL A 57 -5.77 -1.97 13.79
C VAL A 57 -6.24 -2.79 12.58
N GLY A 58 -5.32 -3.48 11.90
CA GLY A 58 -5.64 -4.35 10.77
C GLY A 58 -6.63 -5.45 11.15
N GLN A 59 -6.42 -6.08 12.30
CA GLN A 59 -7.33 -7.10 12.84
C GLN A 59 -8.73 -6.55 13.12
N ARG A 60 -8.82 -5.39 13.75
CA ARG A 60 -10.12 -4.76 14.06
C ARG A 60 -10.89 -4.35 12.81
N LEU A 61 -10.18 -3.82 11.82
CA LEU A 61 -10.79 -3.47 10.52
C LEU A 61 -11.35 -4.71 9.82
N ALA A 62 -10.58 -5.79 9.78
CA ALA A 62 -11.02 -7.06 9.20
C ALA A 62 -12.21 -7.65 9.94
N ASN A 63 -12.22 -7.62 11.27
CA ASN A 63 -13.35 -8.07 12.09
C ASN A 63 -14.62 -7.21 11.86
N ALA A 64 -14.47 -5.95 11.50
CA ALA A 64 -15.57 -5.07 11.10
C ALA A 64 -16.04 -5.31 9.65
N GLY A 65 -15.45 -6.26 8.93
CA GLY A 65 -15.78 -6.56 7.53
C GLY A 65 -15.19 -5.58 6.52
N LEU A 66 -14.19 -4.78 6.92
CA LEU A 66 -13.56 -3.79 6.06
C LEU A 66 -12.25 -4.35 5.47
N PRO A 67 -12.10 -4.33 4.13
CA PRO A 67 -10.83 -4.67 3.49
C PRO A 67 -9.71 -3.71 3.94
N VAL A 68 -8.54 -4.25 4.21
CA VAL A 68 -7.35 -3.48 4.57
C VAL A 68 -6.43 -3.40 3.37
N ILE A 69 -6.09 -2.18 2.98
CA ILE A 69 -5.24 -1.89 1.84
C ILE A 69 -3.96 -1.24 2.35
N ALA A 70 -2.83 -1.85 2.05
CA ALA A 70 -1.52 -1.31 2.43
C ALA A 70 -0.54 -1.35 1.27
N GLY A 71 0.63 -0.78 1.46
CA GLY A 71 1.65 -0.71 0.42
C GLY A 71 2.38 -2.01 0.10
N GLY A 72 2.08 -3.10 0.81
CA GLY A 72 2.64 -4.43 0.57
C GLY A 72 4.09 -4.62 1.03
N GLY A 73 4.73 -3.60 1.55
CA GLY A 73 6.10 -3.66 2.07
C GLY A 73 6.18 -4.07 3.54
N PRO A 74 7.39 -4.01 4.12
CA PRO A 74 7.63 -4.32 5.54
C PRO A 74 7.13 -3.23 6.48
N GLY A 75 7.32 -3.43 7.78
CA GLY A 75 7.01 -2.46 8.82
C GLY A 75 5.52 -2.33 9.09
N ILE A 76 5.02 -1.11 9.15
CA ILE A 76 3.60 -0.83 9.44
C ILE A 76 2.66 -1.41 8.37
N MET A 77 3.08 -1.41 7.11
CA MET A 77 2.30 -2.00 6.02
C MET A 77 2.13 -3.51 6.22
N GLU A 78 3.21 -4.20 6.56
CA GLU A 78 3.17 -5.62 6.90
C GLU A 78 2.30 -5.89 8.12
N ALA A 79 2.44 -5.11 9.17
CA ALA A 79 1.68 -5.27 10.40
C ALA A 79 0.17 -5.16 10.16
N ALA A 80 -0.26 -4.16 9.41
CA ALA A 80 -1.66 -3.98 9.04
C ALA A 80 -2.19 -5.12 8.19
N ASN A 81 -1.43 -5.54 7.17
CA ASN A 81 -1.78 -6.70 6.35
C ASN A 81 -1.84 -7.98 7.19
N LYS A 82 -0.87 -8.21 8.07
CA LYS A 82 -0.82 -9.38 8.96
C LYS A 82 -2.05 -9.46 9.88
N GLY A 83 -2.41 -8.35 10.50
CA GLY A 83 -3.59 -8.28 11.35
C GLY A 83 -4.87 -8.63 10.61
N ALA A 84 -5.07 -8.10 9.42
CA ALA A 84 -6.22 -8.39 8.57
C ALA A 84 -6.21 -9.84 8.06
N PHE A 85 -5.07 -10.32 7.59
CA PHE A 85 -4.90 -11.68 7.07
C PHE A 85 -5.18 -12.74 8.14
N ASN A 86 -4.61 -12.59 9.32
CA ASN A 86 -4.79 -13.54 10.43
C ASN A 86 -6.20 -13.52 11.00
N ALA A 87 -6.93 -12.41 10.86
CA ALA A 87 -8.33 -12.31 11.23
C ALA A 87 -9.30 -12.92 10.18
N GLY A 88 -8.77 -13.45 9.09
CA GLY A 88 -9.57 -14.03 8.01
C GLY A 88 -10.24 -12.99 7.10
N GLY A 89 -9.82 -11.71 7.18
CA GLY A 89 -10.32 -10.63 6.35
C GLY A 89 -9.55 -10.46 5.05
N GLN A 90 -10.00 -9.51 4.24
CA GLN A 90 -9.34 -9.15 2.99
C GLN A 90 -8.15 -8.24 3.26
N SER A 91 -6.97 -8.68 2.85
CA SER A 91 -5.70 -7.98 3.00
C SER A 91 -5.09 -7.74 1.62
N ILE A 92 -5.08 -6.48 1.20
CA ILE A 92 -4.64 -6.08 -0.14
C ILE A 92 -3.29 -5.37 -0.04
N GLY A 93 -2.34 -5.82 -0.85
CA GLY A 93 -1.04 -5.17 -1.00
C GLY A 93 -0.93 -4.48 -2.35
N LEU A 94 -0.72 -3.16 -2.35
CA LEU A 94 -0.39 -2.40 -3.55
C LEU A 94 1.14 -2.25 -3.62
N ASN A 95 1.78 -3.26 -4.19
CA ASN A 95 3.23 -3.37 -4.25
C ASN A 95 3.82 -2.49 -5.35
N ILE A 96 5.02 -2.00 -5.16
CA ILE A 96 5.79 -1.27 -6.18
C ILE A 96 7.02 -2.09 -6.58
N LYS A 97 7.23 -2.22 -7.87
CA LYS A 97 8.46 -2.81 -8.40
C LYS A 97 9.60 -1.82 -8.22
N LEU A 98 10.56 -2.16 -7.41
CA LEU A 98 11.78 -1.38 -7.21
C LEU A 98 12.98 -2.12 -7.81
N PRO A 99 14.00 -1.39 -8.32
CA PRO A 99 15.21 -1.99 -8.90
C PRO A 99 16.00 -2.84 -7.91
N HIS A 100 15.86 -2.57 -6.63
CA HIS A 100 16.44 -3.35 -5.54
C HIS A 100 15.31 -4.10 -4.84
N GLU A 101 15.48 -5.42 -4.73
CA GLU A 101 14.49 -6.35 -4.19
C GLU A 101 13.93 -5.92 -2.83
N THR A 102 12.82 -5.25 -2.84
CA THR A 102 11.96 -5.15 -1.67
C THR A 102 11.04 -6.37 -1.69
N LYS A 103 11.23 -7.29 -0.78
CA LYS A 103 10.32 -8.42 -0.66
C LYS A 103 8.96 -7.91 -0.21
N ASN A 104 7.94 -8.24 -0.99
CA ASN A 104 6.57 -8.02 -0.59
C ASN A 104 6.27 -8.88 0.64
N ASN A 105 5.48 -8.37 1.57
CA ASN A 105 5.07 -9.18 2.71
C ASN A 105 4.12 -10.30 2.25
N MET A 106 4.12 -11.41 2.98
CA MET A 106 3.33 -12.61 2.64
C MET A 106 1.87 -12.55 3.13
N PHE A 107 1.49 -11.51 3.87
CA PHE A 107 0.18 -11.39 4.50
C PHE A 107 -0.83 -10.68 3.60
N GLN A 108 -0.89 -11.07 2.34
CA GLN A 108 -1.76 -10.47 1.34
C GLN A 108 -2.70 -11.51 0.75
N THR A 109 -4.01 -11.28 0.82
CA THR A 109 -5.00 -12.09 0.10
C THR A 109 -5.07 -11.71 -1.38
N HIS A 110 -4.83 -10.42 -1.67
CA HIS A 110 -4.73 -9.88 -3.02
C HIS A 110 -3.47 -9.06 -3.14
N SER A 111 -2.64 -9.38 -4.11
CA SER A 111 -1.37 -8.71 -4.36
C SER A 111 -1.42 -8.07 -5.75
N LEU A 112 -1.26 -6.76 -5.79
CA LEU A 112 -1.16 -5.98 -7.01
C LEU A 112 0.24 -5.40 -7.13
N GLU A 113 0.81 -5.44 -8.33
CA GLU A 113 2.14 -4.91 -8.61
C GLU A 113 2.07 -3.73 -9.56
N PHE A 114 2.77 -2.65 -9.22
CA PHE A 114 2.85 -1.42 -10.00
C PHE A 114 4.30 -1.12 -10.38
N GLU A 115 4.52 -0.72 -11.61
CA GLU A 115 5.82 -0.19 -12.07
C GLU A 115 5.94 1.31 -11.79
N TYR A 116 4.82 2.02 -11.76
CA TYR A 116 4.76 3.46 -11.58
C TYR A 116 4.08 3.87 -10.28
N PHE A 117 4.68 4.84 -9.60
CA PHE A 117 4.08 5.43 -8.41
C PHE A 117 2.75 6.15 -8.70
N TYR A 118 2.57 6.66 -9.91
CA TYR A 118 1.35 7.35 -10.33
C TYR A 118 0.13 6.44 -10.29
N SER A 119 0.19 5.29 -10.95
CA SER A 119 -0.90 4.32 -10.97
C SER A 119 -1.17 3.73 -9.59
N ARG A 120 -0.12 3.42 -8.82
CA ARG A 120 -0.25 2.96 -7.44
C ARG A 120 -0.94 3.99 -6.55
N LYS A 121 -0.49 5.23 -6.59
CA LYS A 121 -1.08 6.33 -5.81
C LYS A 121 -2.53 6.61 -6.20
N ALA A 122 -2.82 6.62 -7.49
CA ALA A 122 -4.19 6.78 -7.99
C ALA A 122 -5.10 5.64 -7.51
N THR A 123 -4.61 4.40 -7.50
CA THR A 123 -5.36 3.24 -6.99
C THR A 123 -5.68 3.39 -5.51
N PHE A 124 -4.75 3.84 -4.68
CA PHE A 124 -5.03 4.13 -3.27
C PHE A 124 -6.16 5.16 -3.10
N LEU A 125 -6.15 6.21 -3.92
CA LEU A 125 -7.18 7.26 -3.83
C LEU A 125 -8.55 6.77 -4.29
N CYS A 126 -8.60 5.88 -5.27
CA CYS A 126 -9.86 5.34 -5.80
C CYS A 126 -10.50 4.28 -4.91
N THR A 127 -9.72 3.63 -4.05
CA THR A 127 -10.20 2.54 -3.18
C THR A 127 -10.70 3.01 -1.81
N VAL A 128 -10.46 4.26 -1.46
CA VAL A 128 -10.92 4.86 -0.21
C VAL A 128 -12.29 5.53 -0.41
N ARG A 129 -13.21 5.26 0.50
CA ARG A 129 -14.52 5.90 0.46
C ARG A 129 -14.39 7.43 0.64
N PRO A 130 -14.90 8.25 -0.30
CA PRO A 130 -14.72 9.71 -0.24
C PRO A 130 -15.41 10.39 0.94
N THR A 131 -16.25 9.70 1.70
CA THR A 131 -16.98 10.21 2.86
C THR A 131 -16.23 10.15 4.18
N LEU A 132 -15.10 9.46 4.25
CA LEU A 132 -14.22 9.58 5.39
C LEU A 132 -13.29 10.76 5.13
N PRO A 133 -13.33 11.83 5.96
CA PRO A 133 -12.32 12.86 5.85
C PRO A 133 -10.97 12.16 5.95
N PHE A 134 -10.06 12.53 5.10
CA PHE A 134 -8.68 12.03 5.03
C PHE A 134 -7.92 12.44 6.30
N ARG A 135 -8.42 12.01 7.43
CA ARG A 135 -7.64 11.85 8.65
C ARG A 135 -7.03 10.45 8.57
N ALA A 136 -6.20 10.29 7.55
CA ALA A 136 -5.15 9.31 7.65
C ALA A 136 -4.60 9.44 9.06
N VAL A 137 -4.39 8.34 9.74
CA VAL A 137 -3.53 8.29 10.91
C VAL A 137 -2.13 8.67 10.42
N SER A 138 -1.99 9.93 10.05
CA SER A 138 -0.76 10.61 9.68
C SER A 138 -0.04 11.09 10.93
N ALA A 139 -0.03 10.24 11.97
CA ALA A 139 0.69 10.55 13.20
C ALA A 139 2.21 10.59 13.02
N HIS A 140 2.73 10.32 11.82
CA HIS A 140 4.17 10.22 11.60
C HIS A 140 4.76 11.13 10.51
N TRP A 141 3.94 11.86 9.75
CA TRP A 141 4.46 12.77 8.72
C TRP A 141 4.99 14.11 9.27
N THR A 142 4.57 14.50 10.46
CA THR A 142 5.01 15.75 11.09
C THR A 142 6.36 15.68 11.80
N ASN A 143 6.89 14.48 12.07
CA ASN A 143 8.19 14.33 12.75
C ASN A 143 9.37 14.07 11.80
N CYS A 144 9.16 13.87 10.51
CA CYS A 144 10.24 13.69 9.53
C CYS A 144 10.76 15.00 8.91
N SER A 145 10.09 16.13 9.16
CA SER A 145 10.50 17.44 8.63
C SER A 145 11.05 18.39 9.69
N ARG A 146 11.31 17.91 10.90
CA ARG A 146 11.97 18.66 11.98
C ARG A 146 13.17 17.90 12.52
N SER A 147 14.24 17.90 11.74
CA SER A 147 15.61 17.74 12.25
C SER A 147 16.58 18.38 11.29
#